data_09315e6e359938d722f4cd209557c7dd
#
_entry.id   09315e6e359938d722f4cd209557c7dd
#
_cell.length_a   1.000
_cell.length_b   1.000
_cell.length_c   1.000
_cell.angle_alpha   90.00
_cell.angle_beta   90.00
_cell.angle_gamma   90.00
#
_symmetry.space_group_name_H-M   'P 1'
#
loop_
_entity.id
_entity.type
_entity.pdbx_description
1 polymer ?
#
loop_
_entity_poly.entity_id
_entity_poly.type
_entity_poly.pdbx_seq_one_letter_code
_entity_poly.pdbx_strand_id
1 'polypeptide(L)'
;MKLTVEQVTTETPEEVLIRCHDPEEPWVSEVQNIAAGQITGNGVLDGKMCRLKLGDIYYFEVVEGSSFLYCQKEVFSCKQKLYEFEALCIGTMLFRCSKSMILNAGKIDSILPSLSGRFEAVLDNGEKVMISRQYVSA
;
A
#
# COMPACT_ATOMS: atom_id res chain seq x y z
N MET A 1 2.88 26.23 5.79
CA MET A 1 2.23 25.67 4.59
C MET A 1 0.72 25.74 4.75
N LYS A 2 0.04 26.12 3.71
CA LYS A 2 -1.43 26.25 3.72
C LYS A 2 -2.06 25.10 2.93
N LEU A 3 -3.05 24.44 3.51
CA LEU A 3 -3.84 23.40 2.84
C LEU A 3 -5.24 23.95 2.55
N THR A 4 -5.66 23.85 1.29
CA THR A 4 -7.00 24.26 0.88
C THR A 4 -7.70 23.08 0.23
N VAL A 5 -8.93 22.79 0.65
CA VAL A 5 -9.76 21.75 0.06
C VAL A 5 -10.98 22.43 -0.53
N GLU A 6 -11.25 22.18 -1.79
CA GLU A 6 -12.36 22.80 -2.52
C GLU A 6 -13.22 21.70 -3.14
N GLN A 7 -14.52 21.76 -2.90
CA GLN A 7 -15.46 20.82 -3.50
C GLN A 7 -15.85 21.30 -4.89
N VAL A 8 -15.75 20.42 -5.88
CA VAL A 8 -16.14 20.72 -7.26
C VAL A 8 -17.29 19.80 -7.70
N THR A 9 -17.95 20.17 -8.79
CA THR A 9 -19.04 19.36 -9.35
C THR A 9 -18.49 18.14 -10.07
N THR A 10 -19.36 17.16 -10.35
CA THR A 10 -18.97 15.94 -11.07
C THR A 10 -18.49 16.20 -12.50
N GLU A 11 -18.81 17.36 -13.04
CA GLU A 11 -18.37 17.75 -14.40
C GLU A 11 -16.94 18.31 -14.40
N THR A 12 -16.46 18.79 -13.24
CA THR A 12 -15.11 19.33 -13.11
C THR A 12 -14.17 18.18 -12.73
N PRO A 13 -13.05 18.01 -13.44
CA PRO A 13 -12.08 16.96 -13.06
C PRO A 13 -11.52 17.19 -11.68
N GLU A 14 -11.33 16.11 -10.93
CA GLU A 14 -10.62 16.18 -9.66
C GLU A 14 -9.13 16.34 -9.93
N GLU A 15 -8.49 17.22 -9.18
CA GLU A 15 -7.06 17.48 -9.38
C GLU A 15 -6.36 17.85 -8.08
N VAL A 16 -5.05 17.67 -8.06
CA VAL A 16 -4.17 18.15 -6.99
C VAL A 16 -3.22 19.15 -7.60
N LEU A 17 -3.25 20.38 -7.10
CA LEU A 17 -2.33 21.45 -7.53
C LEU A 17 -1.32 21.71 -6.42
N ILE A 18 -0.03 21.66 -6.77
CA ILE A 18 1.05 21.94 -5.82
C ILE A 18 1.69 23.28 -6.19
N ARG A 19 1.68 24.21 -5.25
CA ARG A 19 2.42 25.46 -5.39
C ARG A 19 3.58 25.42 -4.41
N CYS A 20 4.80 25.47 -4.92
CA CYS A 20 6.00 25.32 -4.13
C CYS A 20 7.11 26.26 -4.63
N HIS A 21 8.07 26.56 -3.75
CA HIS A 21 9.22 27.35 -4.15
C HIS A 21 10.23 26.49 -4.89
N ASP A 22 10.37 25.22 -4.49
CA ASP A 22 11.32 24.27 -5.08
C ASP A 22 10.65 22.94 -5.32
N PRO A 23 10.42 22.54 -6.61
CA PRO A 23 9.77 21.27 -6.91
C PRO A 23 10.60 20.03 -6.52
N GLU A 24 11.87 20.21 -6.20
CA GLU A 24 12.73 19.11 -5.76
C GLU A 24 12.62 18.82 -4.25
N GLU A 25 11.84 19.61 -3.51
CA GLU A 25 11.59 19.33 -2.10
C GLU A 25 10.95 17.95 -1.91
N PRO A 26 11.42 17.17 -0.91
CA PRO A 26 10.91 15.79 -0.72
C PRO A 26 9.40 15.69 -0.56
N TRP A 27 8.77 16.67 0.10
CA TRP A 27 7.32 16.63 0.32
C TRP A 27 6.53 16.71 -0.99
N VAL A 28 7.07 17.39 -2.01
CA VAL A 28 6.41 17.51 -3.31
C VAL A 28 6.32 16.13 -3.97
N SER A 29 7.41 15.38 -3.95
CA SER A 29 7.46 14.03 -4.50
C SER A 29 6.48 13.09 -3.77
N GLU A 30 6.38 13.23 -2.45
CA GLU A 30 5.45 12.42 -1.66
C GLU A 30 3.99 12.67 -2.04
N VAL A 31 3.62 13.94 -2.21
CA VAL A 31 2.26 14.29 -2.63
C VAL A 31 1.98 13.79 -4.03
N GLN A 32 2.94 13.92 -4.96
CA GLN A 32 2.81 13.41 -6.32
C GLN A 32 2.57 11.91 -6.34
N ASN A 33 3.30 11.15 -5.51
CA ASN A 33 3.13 9.71 -5.41
C ASN A 33 1.74 9.34 -4.90
N ILE A 34 1.25 10.04 -3.89
CA ILE A 34 -0.08 9.80 -3.34
C ILE A 34 -1.14 10.06 -4.40
N ALA A 35 -1.04 11.19 -5.09
CA ALA A 35 -2.01 11.56 -6.13
C ALA A 35 -2.02 10.55 -7.30
N ALA A 36 -0.87 9.99 -7.61
CA ALA A 36 -0.74 8.99 -8.67
C ALA A 36 -1.05 7.55 -8.20
N GLY A 37 -1.35 7.35 -6.91
CA GLY A 37 -1.56 6.01 -6.35
C GLY A 37 -0.29 5.19 -6.33
N GLN A 38 0.84 5.82 -6.09
CA GLN A 38 2.16 5.20 -6.12
C GLN A 38 2.89 5.34 -4.79
N ILE A 39 3.88 4.48 -4.58
CA ILE A 39 4.74 4.52 -3.41
C ILE A 39 6.17 4.22 -3.86
N THR A 40 7.14 4.79 -3.18
CA THR A 40 8.55 4.54 -3.45
C THR A 40 9.07 3.43 -2.56
N GLY A 41 9.73 2.45 -3.15
CA GLY A 41 10.39 1.38 -2.42
C GLY A 41 11.82 1.19 -2.89
N ASN A 42 12.67 0.62 -2.03
CA ASN A 42 14.04 0.28 -2.37
C ASN A 42 14.18 -1.23 -2.48
N GLY A 43 14.63 -1.72 -3.62
CA GLY A 43 14.83 -3.14 -3.83
C GLY A 43 15.75 -3.73 -2.77
N VAL A 44 15.31 -4.83 -2.13
CA VAL A 44 16.09 -5.46 -1.06
C VAL A 44 17.38 -6.07 -1.60
N LEU A 45 17.35 -6.59 -2.83
CA LEU A 45 18.51 -7.23 -3.42
C LEU A 45 19.50 -6.26 -4.08
N ASP A 46 18.99 -5.24 -4.78
CA ASP A 46 19.82 -4.35 -5.58
C ASP A 46 19.88 -2.91 -5.06
N GLY A 47 19.07 -2.56 -4.07
CA GLY A 47 19.05 -1.23 -3.49
C GLY A 47 18.47 -0.15 -4.38
N LYS A 48 17.95 -0.50 -5.56
CA LYS A 48 17.40 0.49 -6.48
C LYS A 48 16.12 1.08 -5.95
N MET A 49 15.99 2.40 -6.02
CA MET A 49 14.79 3.11 -5.67
C MET A 49 13.79 2.98 -6.83
N CYS A 50 12.63 2.43 -6.54
CA CYS A 50 11.59 2.19 -7.54
C CYS A 50 10.28 2.83 -7.12
N ARG A 51 9.55 3.37 -8.10
CA ARG A 51 8.20 3.87 -7.89
C ARG A 51 7.24 2.76 -8.24
N LEU A 52 6.42 2.36 -7.26
CA LEU A 52 5.53 1.22 -7.38
C LEU A 52 4.08 1.70 -7.38
N LYS A 53 3.24 1.08 -8.20
CA LYS A 53 1.79 1.30 -8.15
C LYS A 53 1.22 0.48 -6.99
N LEU A 54 0.31 1.05 -6.23
CA LEU A 54 -0.32 0.34 -5.11
C LEU A 54 -0.99 -0.95 -5.57
N GLY A 55 -1.58 -0.95 -6.77
CA GLY A 55 -2.23 -2.13 -7.33
C GLY A 55 -1.29 -3.28 -7.64
N ASP A 56 0.00 -3.02 -7.78
CA ASP A 56 1.01 -4.05 -8.07
C ASP A 56 1.59 -4.68 -6.80
N ILE A 57 1.25 -4.15 -5.63
CA ILE A 57 1.74 -4.66 -4.36
C ILE A 57 0.86 -5.82 -3.92
N TYR A 58 1.48 -6.94 -3.59
CA TYR A 58 0.78 -8.12 -3.07
C TYR A 58 0.46 -7.95 -1.59
N TYR A 59 1.45 -7.56 -0.79
CA TYR A 59 1.20 -7.23 0.61
C TYR A 59 2.33 -6.37 1.18
N PHE A 60 2.00 -5.68 2.25
CA PHE A 60 2.91 -4.88 3.06
C PHE A 60 3.03 -5.56 4.41
N GLU A 61 4.25 -5.66 4.92
CA GLU A 61 4.48 -6.27 6.23
C GLU A 61 5.53 -5.52 7.00
N VAL A 62 5.29 -5.37 8.31
CA VAL A 62 6.29 -4.83 9.23
C VAL A 62 6.95 -6.00 9.97
N VAL A 63 8.26 -6.10 9.85
CA VAL A 63 9.07 -7.14 10.50
C VAL A 63 10.16 -6.45 11.29
N GLU A 64 10.16 -6.63 12.61
CA GLU A 64 11.18 -6.05 13.50
C GLU A 64 11.39 -4.55 13.30
N GLY A 65 10.29 -3.82 13.15
CA GLY A 65 10.33 -2.36 12.99
C GLY A 65 10.65 -1.86 11.59
N SER A 66 10.89 -2.76 10.65
CA SER A 66 11.14 -2.41 9.25
C SER A 66 9.97 -2.77 8.38
N SER A 67 9.66 -1.90 7.41
CA SER A 67 8.52 -2.07 6.52
C SER A 67 8.97 -2.59 5.15
N PHE A 68 8.23 -3.56 4.63
CA PHE A 68 8.52 -4.18 3.34
C PHE A 68 7.28 -4.25 2.46
N LEU A 69 7.52 -4.09 1.16
CA LEU A 69 6.50 -4.24 0.12
C LEU A 69 6.83 -5.48 -0.69
N TYR A 70 5.89 -6.41 -0.76
CA TYR A 70 6.07 -7.66 -1.50
C TYR A 70 5.27 -7.56 -2.79
N CYS A 71 5.97 -7.69 -3.91
CA CYS A 71 5.38 -7.71 -5.23
C CYS A 71 5.41 -9.13 -5.79
N GLN A 72 5.12 -9.31 -7.07
CA GLN A 72 5.01 -10.65 -7.63
C GLN A 72 6.25 -11.53 -7.37
N LYS A 73 7.42 -10.98 -7.58
CA LYS A 73 8.69 -11.71 -7.38
C LYS A 73 9.71 -10.91 -6.56
N GLU A 74 9.52 -9.62 -6.42
CA GLU A 74 10.49 -8.74 -5.80
C GLU A 74 10.00 -8.22 -4.47
N VAL A 75 10.95 -7.91 -3.59
CA VAL A 75 10.68 -7.32 -2.28
C VAL A 75 11.39 -5.98 -2.20
N PHE A 76 10.67 -5.00 -1.68
CA PHE A 76 11.18 -3.64 -1.51
C PHE A 76 11.06 -3.22 -0.05
N SER A 77 12.05 -2.50 0.45
CA SER A 77 11.90 -1.83 1.74
C SER A 77 11.26 -0.47 1.52
N CYS A 78 10.53 0.03 2.50
CA CYS A 78 9.96 1.37 2.42
C CYS A 78 10.00 2.05 3.79
N LYS A 79 9.83 3.38 3.77
CA LYS A 79 9.91 4.18 4.99
C LYS A 79 8.57 4.34 5.69
N GLN A 80 7.47 4.00 5.06
CA GLN A 80 6.15 4.16 5.63
C GLN A 80 5.93 3.20 6.79
N LYS A 81 5.36 3.71 7.87
CA LYS A 81 4.89 2.87 8.97
C LYS A 81 3.54 2.25 8.59
N LEU A 82 3.13 1.25 9.37
CA LEU A 82 1.90 0.53 9.08
C LEU A 82 0.69 1.45 8.93
N TYR A 83 0.50 2.38 9.87
CA TYR A 83 -0.64 3.29 9.82
C TYR A 83 -0.54 4.27 8.65
N GLU A 84 0.69 4.65 8.26
CA GLU A 84 0.90 5.53 7.11
C GLU A 84 0.54 4.83 5.80
N PHE A 85 0.97 3.58 5.66
CA PHE A 85 0.63 2.80 4.47
C PHE A 85 -0.87 2.51 4.42
N GLU A 86 -1.47 2.17 5.56
CA GLU A 86 -2.92 1.92 5.64
C GLU A 86 -3.72 3.13 5.17
N ALA A 87 -3.28 4.33 5.51
CA ALA A 87 -3.94 5.56 5.06
C ALA A 87 -3.87 5.73 3.54
N LEU A 88 -2.79 5.30 2.91
CA LEU A 88 -2.66 5.33 1.45
C LEU A 88 -3.58 4.34 0.76
N CYS A 89 -4.02 3.31 1.47
CA CYS A 89 -4.81 2.22 0.89
C CYS A 89 -6.30 2.50 0.84
N ILE A 90 -6.77 3.61 1.39
CA ILE A 90 -8.19 3.97 1.37
C ILE A 90 -8.66 4.07 -0.08
N GLY A 91 -9.76 3.38 -0.41
CA GLY A 91 -10.29 3.34 -1.77
C GLY A 91 -9.61 2.34 -2.69
N THR A 92 -8.64 1.56 -2.17
CA THR A 92 -7.98 0.50 -2.92
C THR A 92 -8.44 -0.87 -2.43
N MET A 93 -7.91 -1.93 -3.03
CA MET A 93 -8.21 -3.31 -2.61
C MET A 93 -7.28 -3.81 -1.51
N LEU A 94 -6.41 -2.95 -0.98
CA LEU A 94 -5.50 -3.29 0.10
C LEU A 94 -6.20 -3.12 1.45
N PHE A 95 -6.13 -4.14 2.30
CA PHE A 95 -6.81 -4.15 3.60
C PHE A 95 -5.94 -4.80 4.68
N ARG A 96 -6.18 -4.40 5.93
CA ARG A 96 -5.50 -5.01 7.09
C ARG A 96 -5.93 -6.46 7.22
N CYS A 97 -4.98 -7.36 7.23
CA CYS A 97 -5.24 -8.79 7.42
C CYS A 97 -4.64 -9.33 8.73
N SER A 98 -3.74 -8.57 9.35
CA SER A 98 -3.19 -8.91 10.66
C SER A 98 -2.66 -7.65 11.35
N LYS A 99 -2.07 -7.81 12.53
CA LYS A 99 -1.51 -6.68 13.27
C LYS A 99 -0.37 -5.98 12.54
N SER A 100 0.33 -6.70 11.68
CA SER A 100 1.54 -6.18 11.02
C SER A 100 1.49 -6.27 9.50
N MET A 101 0.35 -6.63 8.93
CA MET A 101 0.26 -6.88 7.48
C MET A 101 -0.98 -6.26 6.85
N ILE A 102 -0.79 -5.75 5.64
CA ILE A 102 -1.85 -5.25 4.76
C ILE A 102 -1.77 -6.04 3.46
N LEU A 103 -2.87 -6.67 3.07
CA LEU A 103 -2.93 -7.60 1.93
C LEU A 103 -3.78 -7.01 0.81
N ASN A 104 -3.36 -7.24 -0.43
CA ASN A 104 -4.11 -6.82 -1.61
C ASN A 104 -5.13 -7.90 -1.99
N ALA A 105 -6.42 -7.60 -1.78
CA ALA A 105 -7.49 -8.52 -2.12
C ALA A 105 -7.51 -8.87 -3.62
N GLY A 106 -7.07 -7.94 -4.47
CA GLY A 106 -7.00 -8.17 -5.92
C GLY A 106 -5.96 -9.20 -6.35
N LYS A 107 -5.05 -9.58 -5.45
CA LYS A 107 -4.03 -10.58 -5.71
C LYS A 107 -4.36 -11.95 -5.12
N ILE A 108 -5.50 -12.08 -4.46
CA ILE A 108 -5.94 -13.34 -3.87
C ILE A 108 -6.53 -14.22 -4.96
N ASP A 109 -5.98 -15.42 -5.10
CA ASP A 109 -6.50 -16.43 -6.03
C ASP A 109 -7.56 -17.28 -5.37
N SER A 110 -7.33 -17.71 -4.12
CA SER A 110 -8.29 -18.53 -3.37
C SER A 110 -8.14 -18.32 -1.88
N ILE A 111 -9.20 -18.61 -1.13
CA ILE A 111 -9.24 -18.51 0.32
C ILE A 111 -9.71 -19.84 0.88
N LEU A 112 -8.97 -20.37 1.86
CA LEU A 112 -9.27 -21.62 2.54
C LEU A 112 -9.48 -21.35 4.02
N PRO A 113 -10.54 -21.89 4.63
CA PRO A 113 -10.69 -21.80 6.08
C PRO A 113 -9.59 -22.60 6.77
N SER A 114 -9.08 -22.07 7.86
CA SER A 114 -8.06 -22.71 8.67
C SER A 114 -8.61 -22.90 10.09
N LEU A 115 -7.82 -23.55 10.94
CA LEU A 115 -8.20 -23.74 12.34
C LEU A 115 -8.28 -22.40 13.06
N SER A 116 -9.09 -22.36 14.14
CA SER A 116 -9.24 -21.18 15.00
C SER A 116 -9.90 -19.97 14.33
N GLY A 117 -10.69 -20.18 13.28
CA GLY A 117 -11.42 -19.10 12.61
C GLY A 117 -10.59 -18.20 11.73
N ARG A 118 -9.35 -18.59 11.44
CA ARG A 118 -8.50 -17.88 10.50
C ARG A 118 -8.78 -18.34 9.08
N PHE A 119 -8.33 -17.54 8.12
CA PHE A 119 -8.36 -17.91 6.72
C PHE A 119 -6.96 -17.86 6.14
N GLU A 120 -6.68 -18.79 5.23
CA GLU A 120 -5.44 -18.79 4.47
C GLU A 120 -5.75 -18.30 3.07
N ALA A 121 -5.12 -17.19 2.69
CA ALA A 121 -5.25 -16.64 1.34
C ALA A 121 -4.07 -17.19 0.50
N VAL A 122 -4.41 -17.75 -0.65
CA VAL A 122 -3.40 -18.17 -1.63
C VAL A 122 -3.37 -17.08 -2.70
N LEU A 123 -2.21 -16.46 -2.88
CA LEU A 123 -2.04 -15.37 -3.83
C LEU A 123 -1.75 -15.93 -5.22
N ASP A 124 -1.94 -15.11 -6.24
CA ASP A 124 -1.76 -15.56 -7.63
C ASP A 124 -0.32 -15.89 -7.99
N ASN A 125 0.65 -15.50 -7.15
CA ASN A 125 2.06 -15.90 -7.31
C ASN A 125 2.41 -17.17 -6.53
N GLY A 126 1.43 -17.80 -5.90
CA GLY A 126 1.63 -19.03 -5.13
C GLY A 126 1.93 -18.84 -3.65
N GLU A 127 2.15 -17.62 -3.20
CA GLU A 127 2.39 -17.37 -1.79
C GLU A 127 1.12 -17.54 -0.96
N LYS A 128 1.29 -17.89 0.31
CA LYS A 128 0.19 -18.08 1.24
C LYS A 128 0.32 -17.08 2.37
N VAL A 129 -0.79 -16.44 2.71
CA VAL A 129 -0.86 -15.42 3.75
C VAL A 129 -2.04 -15.72 4.65
N MET A 130 -1.84 -15.63 5.96
CA MET A 130 -2.90 -15.85 6.93
C MET A 130 -3.65 -14.56 7.22
N ILE A 131 -4.97 -14.63 7.14
CA ILE A 131 -5.85 -13.53 7.54
C ILE A 131 -6.28 -13.81 8.97
N SER A 132 -5.94 -12.89 9.87
CA SER A 132 -6.25 -13.01 11.29
C SER A 132 -7.76 -12.97 11.51
N ARG A 133 -8.24 -13.75 12.47
CA ARG A 133 -9.65 -13.90 12.80
C ARG A 133 -10.38 -12.56 12.98
N GLN A 134 -9.75 -11.59 13.64
CA GLN A 134 -10.39 -10.30 13.92
C GLN A 134 -10.57 -9.42 12.68
N TYR A 135 -9.93 -9.75 11.55
CA TYR A 135 -10.05 -9.00 10.30
C TYR A 135 -10.88 -9.71 9.23
N VAL A 136 -11.42 -10.88 9.55
CA VAL A 136 -12.16 -11.72 8.59
C VAL A 136 -13.51 -11.12 8.23
N SER A 137 -14.18 -10.47 9.16
CA SER A 137 -15.53 -9.93 8.96
C SER A 137 -15.56 -8.55 8.28
N ALA A 138 -14.40 -8.01 7.98
CA ALA A 138 -14.32 -6.70 7.36
C ALA A 138 -14.60 -6.72 5.86
#